data_62d13831d652c7cdb9f5211cecbe6a27
#
_entry.id   62d13831d652c7cdb9f5211cecbe6a27
#
_cell.length_a   1.000
_cell.length_b   1.000
_cell.length_c   1.000
_cell.angle_alpha   90.00
_cell.angle_beta   90.00
_cell.angle_gamma   90.00
#
_symmetry.space_group_name_H-M   'P 1'
#
loop_
_entity.id
_entity.type
_entity.pdbx_description
1 polymer ?
#
loop_
_entity_poly.entity_id
_entity_poly.type
_entity_poly.pdbx_seq_one_letter_code
_entity_poly.pdbx_strand_id
1 'polypeptide(L)'
;MKYLTTIMLVAFLNSTVMTKEIKTTIQINASPEKVWSILTNFENYPKCNPFIKSIKGNVKVGNKITARIEPPGAKGMTFKPRILAYETNKELKWLGNLWFSGLFDGEHIFELIDNGNGTTTFIQREKFKGLLVPMFKKMLDINSLNGFDNMNKKLKELAEHE
;
A
#
# COMPACT_ATOMS: atom_id res chain seq x y z
N MET A 1 4.31 61.29 22.31
CA MET A 1 3.85 60.24 21.35
C MET A 1 4.70 59.02 21.62
N LYS A 2 4.10 57.95 22.23
CA LYS A 2 4.79 56.69 22.52
C LYS A 2 4.40 55.70 21.44
N TYR A 3 5.36 55.27 20.61
CA TYR A 3 5.16 54.23 19.62
C TYR A 3 5.23 52.87 20.33
N LEU A 4 4.08 52.18 20.39
CA LEU A 4 3.99 50.81 20.89
C LEU A 4 4.33 49.89 19.71
N THR A 5 5.54 49.33 19.69
CA THR A 5 5.95 48.37 18.67
C THR A 5 5.44 47.00 19.07
N THR A 6 4.35 46.54 18.42
CA THR A 6 3.82 45.21 18.60
C THR A 6 4.72 44.22 17.85
N ILE A 7 5.53 43.47 18.59
CA ILE A 7 6.31 42.35 18.04
C ILE A 7 5.37 41.19 17.86
N MET A 8 5.01 40.90 16.61
CA MET A 8 4.22 39.72 16.24
C MET A 8 5.16 38.51 16.23
N LEU A 9 5.13 37.70 17.30
CA LEU A 9 5.89 36.45 17.41
C LEU A 9 5.23 35.41 16.49
N VAL A 10 5.76 35.23 15.28
CA VAL A 10 5.35 34.16 14.38
C VAL A 10 5.99 32.88 14.91
N ALA A 11 5.23 32.10 15.66
CA ALA A 11 5.62 30.74 16.03
C ALA A 11 5.59 29.86 14.77
N PHE A 12 6.75 29.54 14.20
CA PHE A 12 6.89 28.47 13.22
C PHE A 12 6.57 27.14 13.90
N LEU A 13 5.32 26.68 13.77
CA LEU A 13 4.96 25.32 14.08
C LEU A 13 5.71 24.42 13.09
N ASN A 14 6.85 23.88 13.51
CA ASN A 14 7.52 22.79 12.82
C ASN A 14 6.60 21.55 12.89
N SER A 15 5.65 21.45 11.99
CA SER A 15 4.83 20.24 11.83
C SER A 15 5.74 19.13 11.31
N THR A 16 6.27 18.32 12.21
CA THR A 16 7.02 17.11 11.84
C THR A 16 6.08 16.16 11.13
N VAL A 17 6.27 16.01 9.82
CA VAL A 17 5.55 15.01 9.03
C VAL A 17 5.98 13.62 9.48
N MET A 18 5.08 12.91 10.11
CA MET A 18 5.35 11.54 10.57
C MET A 18 5.34 10.56 9.42
N THR A 19 6.31 9.65 9.45
CA THR A 19 6.42 8.55 8.48
C THR A 19 6.36 7.20 9.21
N LYS A 20 5.79 6.19 8.54
CA LYS A 20 5.73 4.83 9.03
C LYS A 20 5.76 3.88 7.84
N GLU A 21 6.48 2.78 7.97
CA GLU A 21 6.45 1.68 7.01
C GLU A 21 5.94 0.40 7.68
N ILE A 22 5.10 -0.34 6.98
CA ILE A 22 4.77 -1.73 7.27
C ILE A 22 5.27 -2.57 6.09
N LYS A 23 5.78 -3.76 6.38
CA LYS A 23 6.40 -4.64 5.38
C LYS A 23 6.22 -6.10 5.77
N THR A 24 5.89 -6.93 4.78
CA THR A 24 5.91 -8.39 4.87
C THR A 24 6.72 -8.96 3.71
N THR A 25 7.28 -10.13 3.90
CA THR A 25 8.08 -10.84 2.88
C THR A 25 7.74 -12.32 2.95
N ILE A 26 7.53 -12.94 1.79
CA ILE A 26 7.30 -14.38 1.69
C ILE A 26 8.03 -14.96 0.48
N GLN A 27 8.56 -16.16 0.64
CA GLN A 27 9.11 -16.94 -0.48
C GLN A 27 7.98 -17.80 -1.09
N ILE A 28 7.88 -17.77 -2.42
CA ILE A 28 6.88 -18.51 -3.22
C ILE A 28 7.62 -19.44 -4.16
N ASN A 29 7.28 -20.72 -4.16
CA ASN A 29 7.87 -21.75 -5.03
C ASN A 29 7.21 -21.71 -6.42
N ALA A 30 7.27 -20.58 -7.07
CA ALA A 30 6.81 -20.33 -8.42
C ALA A 30 7.62 -19.19 -9.05
N SER A 31 7.68 -19.17 -10.38
CA SER A 31 8.41 -18.13 -11.11
C SER A 31 7.76 -16.74 -10.95
N PRO A 32 8.51 -15.65 -11.15
CA PRO A 32 7.96 -14.30 -11.12
C PRO A 32 6.78 -14.09 -12.09
N GLU A 33 6.81 -14.73 -13.25
CA GLU A 33 5.72 -14.66 -14.24
C GLU A 33 4.42 -15.24 -13.69
N LYS A 34 4.52 -16.40 -13.02
CA LYS A 34 3.35 -17.06 -12.43
C LYS A 34 2.79 -16.21 -11.28
N VAL A 35 3.64 -15.75 -10.37
CA VAL A 35 3.23 -14.89 -9.25
C VAL A 35 2.61 -13.60 -9.76
N TRP A 36 3.21 -12.96 -10.76
CA TRP A 36 2.72 -11.72 -11.37
C TRP A 36 1.35 -11.90 -12.01
N SER A 37 1.16 -12.99 -12.77
CA SER A 37 -0.12 -13.27 -13.44
C SER A 37 -1.28 -13.36 -12.45
N ILE A 38 -1.05 -13.95 -11.27
CA ILE A 38 -2.05 -14.06 -10.21
C ILE A 38 -2.22 -12.72 -9.49
N LEU A 39 -1.11 -12.05 -9.14
CA LEU A 39 -1.13 -10.74 -8.49
C LEU A 39 -1.85 -9.68 -9.30
N THR A 40 -1.79 -9.74 -10.63
CA THR A 40 -2.41 -8.75 -11.52
C THR A 40 -3.76 -9.18 -12.09
N ASN A 41 -4.26 -10.36 -11.74
CA ASN A 41 -5.61 -10.81 -12.08
C ASN A 41 -6.66 -10.16 -11.15
N PHE A 42 -6.85 -8.84 -11.33
CA PHE A 42 -7.72 -8.04 -10.47
C PHE A 42 -9.21 -8.43 -10.55
N GLU A 43 -9.63 -9.06 -11.63
CA GLU A 43 -11.01 -9.56 -11.79
C GLU A 43 -11.33 -10.70 -10.81
N ASN A 44 -10.31 -11.46 -10.42
CA ASN A 44 -10.45 -12.55 -9.47
C ASN A 44 -10.35 -12.12 -7.98
N TYR A 45 -9.89 -10.90 -7.71
CA TYR A 45 -9.71 -10.40 -6.33
C TYR A 45 -10.93 -10.53 -5.43
N PRO A 46 -12.18 -10.25 -5.88
CA PRO A 46 -13.35 -10.44 -5.02
C PRO A 46 -13.52 -11.86 -4.47
N LYS A 47 -12.98 -12.86 -5.18
CA LYS A 47 -13.11 -14.29 -4.84
C LYS A 47 -11.94 -14.81 -4.01
N CYS A 48 -10.73 -14.29 -4.26
CA CYS A 48 -9.51 -14.90 -3.71
C CYS A 48 -8.70 -13.98 -2.78
N ASN A 49 -8.78 -12.65 -2.93
CA ASN A 49 -7.95 -11.75 -2.14
C ASN A 49 -8.62 -11.41 -0.80
N PRO A 50 -8.01 -11.78 0.35
CA PRO A 50 -8.61 -11.53 1.66
C PRO A 50 -8.49 -10.08 2.14
N PHE A 51 -7.63 -9.26 1.50
CA PHE A 51 -7.30 -7.89 1.92
C PHE A 51 -7.78 -6.84 0.91
N ILE A 52 -7.39 -6.94 -0.36
CA ILE A 52 -7.81 -6.04 -1.43
C ILE A 52 -8.99 -6.68 -2.15
N LYS A 53 -10.20 -6.25 -1.86
CA LYS A 53 -11.43 -6.87 -2.37
C LYS A 53 -11.71 -6.56 -3.83
N SER A 54 -11.27 -5.43 -4.34
CA SER A 54 -11.39 -5.13 -5.76
C SER A 54 -10.42 -4.03 -6.19
N ILE A 55 -9.98 -4.11 -7.44
CA ILE A 55 -9.30 -3.04 -8.17
C ILE A 55 -10.08 -2.80 -9.47
N LYS A 56 -10.48 -1.55 -9.74
CA LYS A 56 -11.23 -1.15 -10.93
C LYS A 56 -10.53 0.02 -11.62
N GLY A 57 -10.56 0.01 -12.94
CA GLY A 57 -9.96 1.05 -13.78
C GLY A 57 -8.78 0.50 -14.58
N ASN A 58 -8.18 1.37 -15.40
CA ASN A 58 -7.03 1.01 -16.24
C ASN A 58 -5.74 1.14 -15.45
N VAL A 59 -5.11 0.00 -15.11
CA VAL A 59 -3.87 -0.09 -14.34
C VAL A 59 -2.69 0.23 -15.27
N LYS A 60 -2.41 1.53 -15.43
CA LYS A 60 -1.31 2.09 -16.21
C LYS A 60 -0.68 3.24 -15.44
N VAL A 61 0.64 3.38 -15.52
CA VAL A 61 1.38 4.48 -14.85
C VAL A 61 0.75 5.84 -15.16
N GLY A 62 0.53 6.62 -14.12
CA GLY A 62 -0.14 7.93 -14.18
C GLY A 62 -1.65 7.89 -14.00
N ASN A 63 -2.31 6.75 -14.27
CA ASN A 63 -3.76 6.62 -14.13
C ASN A 63 -4.18 6.48 -12.66
N LYS A 64 -5.42 6.92 -12.36
CA LYS A 64 -6.08 6.60 -11.10
C LYS A 64 -6.90 5.32 -11.26
N ILE A 65 -6.86 4.47 -10.23
CA ILE A 65 -7.70 3.28 -10.09
C ILE A 65 -8.63 3.45 -8.89
N THR A 66 -9.59 2.56 -8.73
CA THR A 66 -10.42 2.46 -7.52
C THR A 66 -10.10 1.14 -6.84
N ALA A 67 -9.56 1.19 -5.63
CA ALA A 67 -9.22 0.02 -4.83
C ALA A 67 -10.08 -0.04 -3.56
N ARG A 68 -10.70 -1.21 -3.31
CA ARG A 68 -11.43 -1.51 -2.07
C ARG A 68 -10.55 -2.35 -1.17
N ILE A 69 -10.21 -1.83 0.01
CA ILE A 69 -9.33 -2.50 0.98
C ILE A 69 -10.13 -2.81 2.24
N GLU A 70 -10.04 -4.05 2.75
CA GLU A 70 -10.73 -4.52 3.95
C GLU A 70 -9.74 -5.24 4.87
N PRO A 71 -9.04 -4.51 5.75
CA PRO A 71 -8.14 -5.12 6.73
C PRO A 71 -8.93 -5.99 7.72
N PRO A 72 -8.38 -7.14 8.17
CA PRO A 72 -8.99 -7.97 9.20
C PRO A 72 -9.30 -7.17 10.47
N GLY A 73 -10.51 -7.28 11.00
CA GLY A 73 -10.93 -6.60 12.21
C GLY A 73 -11.10 -5.08 12.08
N ALA A 74 -11.06 -4.52 10.87
CA ALA A 74 -11.28 -3.11 10.61
C ALA A 74 -12.34 -2.90 9.52
N LYS A 75 -12.96 -1.71 9.54
CA LYS A 75 -13.94 -1.33 8.53
C LYS A 75 -13.27 -1.09 7.19
N GLY A 76 -13.76 -1.73 6.14
CA GLY A 76 -13.21 -1.56 4.80
C GLY A 76 -13.38 -0.14 4.25
N MET A 77 -12.42 0.29 3.43
CA MET A 77 -12.36 1.62 2.82
C MET A 77 -12.09 1.54 1.32
N THR A 78 -12.55 2.55 0.59
CA THR A 78 -12.31 2.67 -0.86
C THR A 78 -11.41 3.86 -1.13
N PHE A 79 -10.34 3.62 -1.85
CA PHE A 79 -9.34 4.62 -2.23
C PHE A 79 -9.31 4.80 -3.74
N LYS A 80 -8.78 5.95 -4.18
CA LYS A 80 -8.54 6.23 -5.61
C LYS A 80 -7.05 6.54 -5.85
N PRO A 81 -6.17 5.55 -5.64
CA PRO A 81 -4.74 5.75 -5.80
C PRO A 81 -4.34 5.96 -7.26
N ARG A 82 -3.19 6.64 -7.44
CA ARG A 82 -2.52 6.79 -8.74
C ARG A 82 -1.43 5.73 -8.87
N ILE A 83 -1.38 5.05 -10.01
CA ILE A 83 -0.31 4.10 -10.33
C ILE A 83 1.00 4.87 -10.53
N LEU A 84 2.04 4.48 -9.82
CA LEU A 84 3.39 5.04 -9.91
C LEU A 84 4.34 4.15 -10.69
N ALA A 85 4.21 2.83 -10.58
CA ALA A 85 4.96 1.85 -11.33
C ALA A 85 4.08 0.65 -11.70
N TYR A 86 4.35 0.07 -12.87
CA TYR A 86 3.77 -1.18 -13.35
C TYR A 86 4.82 -1.85 -14.24
N GLU A 87 5.76 -2.55 -13.60
CA GLU A 87 6.85 -3.26 -14.25
C GLU A 87 6.57 -4.75 -14.21
N THR A 88 6.28 -5.33 -15.36
CA THR A 88 5.89 -6.75 -15.48
C THR A 88 6.90 -7.65 -14.81
N ASN A 89 6.42 -8.56 -13.96
CA ASN A 89 7.18 -9.53 -13.18
C ASN A 89 8.13 -8.91 -12.13
N LYS A 90 8.02 -7.60 -11.85
CA LYS A 90 8.93 -6.90 -10.92
C LYS A 90 8.21 -6.04 -9.88
N GLU A 91 7.47 -5.03 -10.30
CA GLU A 91 6.90 -4.07 -9.37
C GLU A 91 5.53 -3.55 -9.83
N LEU A 92 4.57 -3.52 -8.88
CA LEU A 92 3.36 -2.71 -8.95
C LEU A 92 3.37 -1.75 -7.77
N LYS A 93 3.21 -0.45 -8.04
CA LYS A 93 3.23 0.57 -7.01
C LYS A 93 2.16 1.63 -7.27
N TRP A 94 1.49 2.05 -6.20
CA TRP A 94 0.55 3.17 -6.25
C TRP A 94 0.64 4.06 -5.03
N LEU A 95 0.18 5.29 -5.18
CA LEU A 95 0.04 6.27 -4.11
C LEU A 95 -1.43 6.65 -3.96
N GLY A 96 -1.96 6.42 -2.78
CA GLY A 96 -3.26 6.88 -2.33
C GLY A 96 -3.15 7.92 -1.23
N ASN A 97 -4.24 8.63 -1.01
CA ASN A 97 -4.35 9.55 0.11
C ASN A 97 -5.76 9.53 0.67
N LEU A 98 -5.88 9.82 1.96
CA LEU A 98 -7.17 10.03 2.62
C LEU A 98 -7.47 11.53 2.61
N TRP A 99 -8.58 11.91 1.94
CA TRP A 99 -9.07 13.26 1.67
C TRP A 99 -8.12 14.07 0.78
N PHE A 100 -6.99 14.55 1.27
CA PHE A 100 -6.00 15.32 0.50
C PHE A 100 -4.56 14.95 0.89
N SER A 101 -3.65 15.22 -0.02
CA SER A 101 -2.22 14.90 0.14
C SER A 101 -1.60 15.59 1.36
N GLY A 102 -0.72 14.87 2.07
CA GLY A 102 -0.04 15.34 3.27
C GLY A 102 -0.80 15.10 4.58
N LEU A 103 -2.09 14.73 4.51
CA LEU A 103 -2.85 14.40 5.71
C LEU A 103 -2.62 12.94 6.14
N PHE A 104 -2.81 12.01 5.20
CA PHE A 104 -2.51 10.60 5.35
C PHE A 104 -2.32 9.99 3.95
N ASP A 105 -1.08 9.93 3.51
CA ASP A 105 -0.68 9.36 2.23
C ASP A 105 -0.15 7.94 2.45
N GLY A 106 -0.47 7.03 1.54
CA GLY A 106 -0.01 5.64 1.55
C GLY A 106 0.57 5.24 0.19
N GLU A 107 1.86 4.95 0.14
CA GLU A 107 2.53 4.38 -1.03
C GLU A 107 2.62 2.88 -0.86
N HIS A 108 1.75 2.14 -1.55
CA HIS A 108 1.70 0.68 -1.53
C HIS A 108 2.57 0.10 -2.65
N ILE A 109 3.39 -0.88 -2.29
CA ILE A 109 4.40 -1.47 -3.17
C ILE A 109 4.30 -2.99 -3.10
N PHE A 110 4.15 -3.63 -4.25
CA PHE A 110 4.32 -5.05 -4.48
C PHE A 110 5.59 -5.25 -5.30
N GLU A 111 6.55 -5.98 -4.77
CA GLU A 111 7.84 -6.22 -5.40
C GLU A 111 8.10 -7.72 -5.50
N LEU A 112 8.52 -8.16 -6.68
CA LEU A 112 8.89 -9.53 -6.97
C LEU A 112 10.38 -9.58 -7.27
N ILE A 113 11.10 -10.43 -6.53
CA ILE A 113 12.52 -10.69 -6.76
C ILE A 113 12.64 -12.13 -7.27
N ASP A 114 13.18 -12.28 -8.48
CA ASP A 114 13.55 -13.58 -9.03
C ASP A 114 14.77 -14.12 -8.27
N ASN A 115 14.63 -15.29 -7.66
CA ASN A 115 15.72 -15.94 -6.94
C ASN A 115 16.66 -16.76 -7.85
N GLY A 116 16.36 -16.84 -9.17
CA GLY A 116 17.19 -17.55 -10.16
C GLY A 116 17.08 -19.09 -10.11
N ASN A 117 16.20 -19.64 -9.27
CA ASN A 117 16.00 -21.08 -9.06
C ASN A 117 14.54 -21.52 -9.25
N GLY A 118 13.74 -20.73 -9.97
CA GLY A 118 12.34 -20.99 -10.19
C GLY A 118 11.43 -20.58 -9.02
N THR A 119 11.97 -19.88 -8.02
CA THR A 119 11.22 -19.33 -6.90
C THR A 119 11.26 -17.79 -6.91
N THR A 120 10.29 -17.17 -6.24
CA THR A 120 10.15 -15.73 -6.15
C THR A 120 10.11 -15.29 -4.68
N THR A 121 10.87 -14.25 -4.33
CA THR A 121 10.66 -13.52 -3.08
C THR A 121 9.65 -12.41 -3.35
N PHE A 122 8.48 -12.51 -2.72
CA PHE A 122 7.43 -11.48 -2.80
C PHE A 122 7.50 -10.58 -1.57
N ILE A 123 7.58 -9.27 -1.82
CA ILE A 123 7.61 -8.22 -0.79
C ILE A 123 6.39 -7.34 -0.97
N GLN A 124 5.59 -7.25 0.09
CA GLN A 124 4.50 -6.28 0.17
C GLN A 124 4.82 -5.27 1.25
N ARG A 125 4.81 -3.99 0.89
CA ARG A 125 5.10 -2.90 1.83
C ARG A 125 4.24 -1.68 1.54
N GLU A 126 4.00 -0.89 2.58
CA GLU A 126 3.33 0.40 2.44
C GLU A 126 4.01 1.44 3.31
N LYS A 127 4.35 2.56 2.68
CA LYS A 127 4.95 3.73 3.32
C LYS A 127 3.88 4.76 3.56
N PHE A 128 3.60 5.04 4.81
CA PHE A 128 2.65 6.06 5.23
C PHE A 128 3.38 7.36 5.57
N LYS A 129 2.79 8.49 5.17
CA LYS A 129 3.30 9.82 5.46
C LYS A 129 2.13 10.77 5.71
N GLY A 130 2.24 11.62 6.73
CA GLY A 130 1.23 12.65 6.98
C GLY A 130 0.95 12.90 8.46
N LEU A 131 0.13 13.93 8.73
CA LEU A 131 -0.20 14.39 10.08
C LEU A 131 -1.03 13.38 10.88
N LEU A 132 -1.84 12.54 10.21
CA LEU A 132 -2.71 11.56 10.86
C LEU A 132 -2.05 10.18 11.07
N VAL A 133 -0.82 9.97 10.60
CA VAL A 133 -0.12 8.68 10.75
C VAL A 133 -0.07 8.21 12.21
N PRO A 134 0.21 9.05 13.22
CA PRO A 134 0.21 8.62 14.63
C PRO A 134 -1.17 8.12 15.10
N MET A 135 -2.25 8.74 14.64
CA MET A 135 -3.62 8.36 15.02
C MET A 135 -3.99 6.96 14.51
N PHE A 136 -3.50 6.58 13.32
CA PHE A 136 -3.78 5.27 12.71
C PHE A 136 -2.73 4.20 13.07
N LYS A 137 -1.71 4.52 13.86
CA LYS A 137 -0.58 3.63 14.14
C LYS A 137 -1.01 2.22 14.56
N LYS A 138 -1.94 2.10 15.53
CA LYS A 138 -2.41 0.79 16.02
C LYS A 138 -3.11 -0.02 14.92
N MET A 139 -3.93 0.64 14.09
CA MET A 139 -4.60 -0.01 12.96
C MET A 139 -3.59 -0.52 11.93
N LEU A 140 -2.56 0.28 11.63
CA LEU A 140 -1.51 -0.11 10.69
C LEU A 140 -0.69 -1.28 11.22
N ASP A 141 -0.27 -1.24 12.50
CA ASP A 141 0.57 -2.26 13.11
C ASP A 141 -0.12 -3.61 13.28
N ILE A 142 -1.44 -3.65 13.37
CA ILE A 142 -2.20 -4.87 13.61
C ILE A 142 -3.04 -5.26 12.40
N ASN A 143 -4.00 -4.42 12.02
CA ASN A 143 -4.99 -4.82 11.02
C ASN A 143 -4.40 -4.83 9.60
N SER A 144 -3.64 -3.79 9.22
CA SER A 144 -3.05 -3.74 7.88
C SER A 144 -1.94 -4.78 7.72
N LEU A 145 -1.08 -4.97 8.72
CA LEU A 145 -0.03 -5.98 8.68
C LEU A 145 -0.61 -7.40 8.58
N ASN A 146 -1.65 -7.72 9.37
CA ASN A 146 -2.35 -9.00 9.25
C ASN A 146 -3.03 -9.16 7.88
N GLY A 147 -3.53 -8.07 7.30
CA GLY A 147 -4.08 -8.06 5.95
C GLY A 147 -3.05 -8.42 4.88
N PHE A 148 -1.83 -7.88 5.01
CA PHE A 148 -0.71 -8.21 4.13
C PHE A 148 -0.32 -9.69 4.24
N ASP A 149 -0.15 -10.19 5.46
CA ASP A 149 0.20 -11.59 5.70
C ASP A 149 -0.84 -12.55 5.12
N ASN A 150 -2.12 -12.26 5.30
CA ASN A 150 -3.20 -13.08 4.74
C ASN A 150 -3.20 -13.05 3.20
N MET A 151 -3.03 -11.87 2.61
CA MET A 151 -2.93 -11.72 1.16
C MET A 151 -1.71 -12.46 0.60
N ASN A 152 -0.54 -12.33 1.24
CA ASN A 152 0.69 -12.98 0.82
C ASN A 152 0.59 -14.52 0.89
N LYS A 153 -0.01 -15.05 1.95
CA LYS A 153 -0.27 -16.50 2.09
C LYS A 153 -1.21 -17.00 1.00
N LYS A 154 -2.26 -16.23 0.69
CA LYS A 154 -3.20 -16.62 -0.37
C LYS A 154 -2.56 -16.54 -1.76
N LEU A 155 -1.74 -15.52 -2.03
CA LEU A 155 -0.97 -15.42 -3.27
C LEU A 155 -0.02 -16.63 -3.43
N LYS A 156 0.69 -16.99 -2.36
CA LYS A 156 1.56 -18.17 -2.33
C LYS A 156 0.79 -19.45 -2.63
N GLU A 157 -0.33 -19.68 -1.93
CA GLU A 157 -1.20 -20.84 -2.13
C GLU A 157 -1.62 -20.97 -3.62
N LEU A 158 -2.12 -19.88 -4.21
CA LEU A 158 -2.57 -19.88 -5.61
C LEU A 158 -1.41 -20.13 -6.58
N ALA A 159 -0.24 -19.52 -6.33
CA ALA A 159 0.90 -19.66 -7.22
C ALA A 159 1.56 -21.05 -7.18
N GLU A 160 1.49 -21.74 -6.03
CA GLU A 160 2.09 -23.06 -5.86
C GLU A 160 1.17 -24.24 -6.22
N HIS A 161 -0.17 -24.01 -6.32
CA HIS A 161 -1.14 -25.09 -6.54
C HIS A 161 -1.96 -24.99 -7.84
N GLU A 162 -1.97 -23.84 -8.52
CA GLU A 162 -2.57 -23.65 -9.84
C GLU A 162 -1.49 -23.74 -10.95
#